data_f8cd4010f4f4eeae5a4f88600182c2e7
#
_entry.id   f8cd4010f4f4eeae5a4f88600182c2e7
#
_cell.length_a   1.000
_cell.length_b   1.000
_cell.length_c   1.000
_cell.angle_alpha   90.00
_cell.angle_beta   90.00
_cell.angle_gamma   90.00
#
_symmetry.space_group_name_H-M   'P 1'
#
loop_
_entity.id
_entity.type
_entity.pdbx_description
1 polymer ?
#
loop_
_entity_poly.entity_id
_entity_poly.type
_entity_poly.pdbx_seq_one_letter_code
_entity_poly.pdbx_strand_id
1 'polypeptide(L)'
;MAFVKKHLPCDDCGSSDALSIDDKGWSTCFACETRTRGKEIDSMDVPSKNVSSGNFDRTKEDLNTKPYKSVVARGISSDTCKTYKAQLHGERMIFGYHDKDGFLVGAKTRTPEKEFFTSGAWSDTVLFGQNLFPKGGKYITITEGEYDALSAYQMLGSKYPVVSIK
;
A
#
# COMPACT_ATOMS: atom_id res chain seq x y z
N MET A 1 21.99 -1.86 -0.03
CA MET A 1 21.80 -1.29 -1.38
C MET A 1 20.36 -0.86 -1.50
N ALA A 2 20.11 0.43 -1.65
CA ALA A 2 18.76 0.96 -1.88
C ALA A 2 18.68 1.42 -3.34
N PHE A 3 17.63 1.02 -4.06
CA PHE A 3 17.37 1.53 -5.40
C PHE A 3 16.66 2.88 -5.31
N VAL A 4 17.22 3.91 -5.95
CA VAL A 4 16.66 5.27 -6.00
C VAL A 4 15.73 5.48 -7.18
N LYS A 5 15.89 4.71 -8.26
CA LYS A 5 14.96 4.66 -9.41
C LYS A 5 14.69 3.21 -9.76
N LYS A 6 13.43 2.90 -10.09
CA LYS A 6 12.98 1.54 -10.44
C LYS A 6 12.03 1.61 -11.65
N HIS A 7 11.80 0.48 -12.27
CA HIS A 7 10.86 0.35 -13.39
C HIS A 7 11.20 1.28 -14.56
N LEU A 8 12.47 1.33 -14.93
CA LEU A 8 12.94 2.07 -16.10
C LEU A 8 13.09 1.14 -17.31
N PRO A 9 12.95 1.66 -18.53
CA PRO A 9 13.25 0.90 -19.73
C PRO A 9 14.74 0.58 -19.81
N CYS A 10 15.06 -0.58 -20.36
CA CYS A 10 16.42 -1.02 -20.60
C CYS A 10 16.72 -0.95 -22.10
N ASP A 11 17.70 -0.14 -22.49
CA ASP A 11 18.10 0.02 -23.87
C ASP A 11 18.79 -1.24 -24.45
N ASP A 12 19.41 -2.05 -23.57
CA ASP A 12 20.15 -3.25 -24.00
C ASP A 12 19.23 -4.40 -24.40
N CYS A 13 18.10 -4.60 -23.71
CA CYS A 13 17.20 -5.73 -23.98
C CYS A 13 15.78 -5.32 -24.37
N GLY A 14 15.48 -4.02 -24.44
CA GLY A 14 14.16 -3.51 -24.78
C GLY A 14 13.06 -3.74 -23.74
N SER A 15 13.39 -4.23 -22.54
CA SER A 15 12.42 -4.34 -21.46
C SER A 15 11.93 -2.96 -21.03
N SER A 16 10.63 -2.80 -20.85
CA SER A 16 10.00 -1.51 -20.53
C SER A 16 10.17 -1.07 -19.09
N ASP A 17 10.52 -2.00 -18.17
CA ASP A 17 10.43 -1.75 -16.73
C ASP A 17 11.45 -2.50 -15.85
N ALA A 18 12.40 -3.23 -16.45
CA ALA A 18 13.32 -4.09 -15.71
C ALA A 18 14.58 -3.40 -15.21
N LEU A 19 14.83 -2.14 -15.57
CA LEU A 19 16.03 -1.40 -15.15
C LEU A 19 15.79 -0.67 -13.83
N SER A 20 16.74 -0.78 -12.89
CA SER A 20 16.74 -0.04 -11.62
C SER A 20 18.11 0.59 -11.38
N ILE A 21 18.13 1.76 -10.72
CA ILE A 21 19.35 2.50 -10.38
C ILE A 21 19.48 2.58 -8.87
N ASP A 22 20.65 2.22 -8.33
CA ASP A 22 20.93 2.28 -6.90
C ASP A 22 21.45 3.66 -6.45
N ASP A 23 21.60 3.81 -5.13
CA ASP A 23 22.09 5.02 -4.44
C ASP A 23 23.56 5.37 -4.77
N LYS A 24 24.27 4.45 -5.44
CA LYS A 24 25.66 4.63 -5.89
C LYS A 24 25.79 4.89 -7.39
N GLY A 25 24.65 5.06 -8.08
CA GLY A 25 24.61 5.32 -9.52
C GLY A 25 24.85 4.09 -10.40
N TRP A 26 24.71 2.86 -9.84
CA TRP A 26 24.71 1.65 -10.66
C TRP A 26 23.32 1.36 -11.21
N SER A 27 23.23 1.14 -12.49
CA SER A 27 22.03 0.63 -13.14
C SER A 27 22.12 -0.89 -13.27
N THR A 28 21.05 -1.59 -12.91
CA THR A 28 20.92 -3.04 -13.01
C THR A 28 19.61 -3.36 -13.72
N CYS A 29 19.69 -4.09 -14.82
CA CYS A 29 18.50 -4.63 -15.49
C CYS A 29 18.26 -6.06 -15.00
N PHE A 30 17.05 -6.31 -14.49
CA PHE A 30 16.67 -7.63 -13.99
C PHE A 30 16.18 -8.59 -15.08
N ALA A 31 16.01 -8.11 -16.32
CA ALA A 31 15.62 -8.96 -17.44
C ALA A 31 16.82 -9.54 -18.20
N CYS A 32 17.89 -8.75 -18.40
CA CYS A 32 19.10 -9.20 -19.11
C CYS A 32 20.35 -9.28 -18.22
N GLU A 33 20.19 -9.02 -16.93
CA GLU A 33 21.24 -9.04 -15.89
C GLU A 33 22.41 -8.07 -16.14
N THR A 34 22.27 -7.17 -17.13
CA THR A 34 23.29 -6.16 -17.43
C THR A 34 23.40 -5.19 -16.24
N ARG A 35 24.64 -4.96 -15.81
CA ARG A 35 24.94 -3.98 -14.76
C ARG A 35 25.97 -2.99 -15.26
N THR A 36 25.59 -1.72 -15.33
CA THR A 36 26.45 -0.64 -15.80
C THR A 36 26.53 0.48 -14.76
N ARG A 37 27.66 1.18 -14.73
CA ARG A 37 27.80 2.38 -13.91
C ARG A 37 27.38 3.58 -14.76
N GLY A 38 26.23 4.19 -14.43
CA GLY A 38 25.74 5.38 -15.12
C GLY A 38 26.70 6.56 -14.96
N LYS A 39 26.76 7.39 -15.99
CA LYS A 39 27.35 8.74 -15.90
C LYS A 39 26.55 9.54 -14.87
N GLU A 40 27.22 10.47 -14.18
CA GLU A 40 26.67 11.33 -13.11
C GLU A 40 25.22 11.70 -13.34
N ILE A 41 24.40 11.41 -12.32
CA ILE A 41 23.01 11.84 -12.29
C ILE A 41 23.02 13.33 -12.07
N ASP A 42 22.89 14.10 -13.14
CA ASP A 42 22.55 15.52 -13.02
C ASP A 42 21.30 15.63 -12.13
N SER A 43 21.36 16.54 -11.18
CA SER A 43 20.34 16.83 -10.18
C SER A 43 19.07 17.37 -10.86
N MET A 44 18.31 16.48 -11.52
CA MET A 44 16.96 16.77 -11.93
C MET A 44 15.99 16.14 -10.95
N ASP A 45 15.28 17.03 -10.29
CA ASP A 45 14.13 16.85 -9.42
C ASP A 45 13.51 15.44 -9.46
N VAL A 46 13.92 14.62 -8.50
CA VAL A 46 13.05 13.55 -8.03
C VAL A 46 11.96 14.26 -7.22
N PRO A 47 10.70 14.28 -7.63
CA PRO A 47 9.68 14.71 -6.72
C PRO A 47 9.70 13.74 -5.55
N SER A 48 10.40 14.08 -4.47
CA SER A 48 10.17 13.46 -3.19
C SER A 48 8.70 13.70 -2.91
N LYS A 49 7.87 12.64 -3.03
CA LYS A 49 6.50 12.70 -2.55
C LYS A 49 6.61 12.91 -1.05
N ASN A 50 6.77 14.17 -0.64
CA ASN A 50 6.70 14.61 0.73
C ASN A 50 5.29 14.25 1.21
N VAL A 51 5.20 13.16 1.93
CA VAL A 51 4.02 12.81 2.70
C VAL A 51 3.94 13.84 3.83
N SER A 52 3.17 14.89 3.60
CA SER A 52 2.97 15.90 4.62
C SER A 52 2.21 15.27 5.79
N SER A 53 2.80 15.31 6.98
CA SER A 53 2.19 14.84 8.24
C SER A 53 0.79 15.44 8.48
N GLY A 54 0.56 16.66 8.04
CA GLY A 54 -0.75 17.33 8.16
C GLY A 54 -1.90 16.67 7.37
N ASN A 55 -1.62 15.87 6.36
CA ASN A 55 -2.64 15.14 5.62
C ASN A 55 -3.12 13.87 6.35
N PHE A 56 -2.26 13.27 7.19
CA PHE A 56 -2.62 12.06 7.93
C PHE A 56 -3.57 12.33 9.09
N ASP A 57 -3.39 13.40 9.86
CA ASP A 57 -4.27 13.71 11.00
C ASP A 57 -5.72 13.91 10.56
N ARG A 58 -5.94 14.62 9.45
CA ARG A 58 -7.27 14.75 8.85
C ARG A 58 -7.80 13.41 8.34
N THR A 59 -6.98 12.60 7.70
CA THR A 59 -7.37 11.26 7.23
C THR A 59 -7.73 10.35 8.41
N LYS A 60 -6.99 10.41 9.50
CA LYS A 60 -7.23 9.67 10.73
C LYS A 60 -8.57 10.09 11.38
N GLU A 61 -8.85 11.38 11.43
CA GLU A 61 -10.12 11.91 11.91
C GLU A 61 -11.28 11.40 11.04
N ASP A 62 -11.15 11.51 9.72
CA ASP A 62 -12.14 11.02 8.76
C ASP A 62 -12.43 9.52 8.93
N LEU A 63 -11.41 8.69 9.04
CA LEU A 63 -11.54 7.25 9.26
C LEU A 63 -12.20 6.88 10.59
N ASN A 64 -12.17 7.76 11.58
CA ASN A 64 -12.80 7.52 12.87
C ASN A 64 -14.21 8.08 12.99
N THR A 65 -14.53 9.16 12.29
CA THR A 65 -15.77 9.92 12.49
C THR A 65 -16.77 9.80 11.36
N LYS A 66 -16.32 9.65 10.10
CA LYS A 66 -17.22 9.58 8.95
C LYS A 66 -17.85 8.18 8.78
N PRO A 67 -19.08 8.11 8.24
CA PRO A 67 -19.75 6.83 8.02
C PRO A 67 -19.04 5.99 6.97
N TYR A 68 -18.99 4.68 7.20
CA TYR A 68 -18.49 3.71 6.24
C TYR A 68 -19.56 3.35 5.22
N LYS A 69 -19.19 3.29 3.96
CA LYS A 69 -20.08 2.95 2.84
C LYS A 69 -19.67 1.62 2.23
N SER A 70 -20.66 0.92 1.68
CA SER A 70 -20.40 -0.28 0.87
C SER A 70 -19.67 0.06 -0.43
N VAL A 71 -18.76 -0.81 -0.84
CA VAL A 71 -18.13 -0.74 -2.17
C VAL A 71 -18.93 -1.61 -3.13
N VAL A 72 -20.03 -1.06 -3.65
CA VAL A 72 -21.05 -1.80 -4.42
C VAL A 72 -20.44 -2.52 -5.62
N ALA A 73 -19.56 -1.85 -6.36
CA ALA A 73 -18.90 -2.41 -7.55
C ALA A 73 -18.06 -3.68 -7.25
N ARG A 74 -17.77 -3.96 -5.98
CA ARG A 74 -17.01 -5.13 -5.52
C ARG A 74 -17.81 -6.03 -4.57
N GLY A 75 -19.06 -5.72 -4.31
CA GLY A 75 -19.90 -6.47 -3.38
C GLY A 75 -19.43 -6.42 -1.91
N ILE A 76 -18.60 -5.43 -1.53
CA ILE A 76 -18.08 -5.31 -0.16
C ILE A 76 -19.05 -4.47 0.68
N SER A 77 -19.48 -5.03 1.81
CA SER A 77 -20.43 -4.38 2.73
C SER A 77 -19.80 -3.24 3.53
N SER A 78 -20.63 -2.33 4.01
CA SER A 78 -20.22 -1.25 4.92
C SER A 78 -19.67 -1.80 6.24
N ASP A 79 -20.17 -2.92 6.74
CA ASP A 79 -19.70 -3.54 7.97
C ASP A 79 -18.27 -4.08 7.81
N THR A 80 -17.98 -4.74 6.70
CA THR A 80 -16.62 -5.16 6.36
C THR A 80 -15.68 -3.96 6.25
N CYS A 81 -16.11 -2.91 5.57
CA CYS A 81 -15.36 -1.65 5.46
C CYS A 81 -15.08 -1.03 6.84
N LYS A 82 -16.08 -0.99 7.71
CA LYS A 82 -15.95 -0.49 9.08
C LYS A 82 -14.97 -1.32 9.91
N THR A 83 -15.07 -2.63 9.83
CA THR A 83 -14.17 -3.56 10.55
C THR A 83 -12.71 -3.28 10.19
N TYR A 84 -12.40 -3.15 8.92
CA TYR A 84 -11.03 -2.95 8.44
C TYR A 84 -10.58 -1.48 8.39
N LYS A 85 -11.39 -0.54 8.84
CA LYS A 85 -11.07 0.90 8.67
C LYS A 85 -10.78 1.28 7.22
N ALA A 86 -11.60 0.75 6.30
CA ALA A 86 -11.52 1.01 4.86
C ALA A 86 -12.69 1.91 4.44
N GLN A 87 -12.42 3.11 3.93
CA GLN A 87 -13.44 4.12 3.67
C GLN A 87 -13.42 4.61 2.23
N LEU A 88 -14.62 4.60 1.60
CA LEU A 88 -14.80 5.20 0.28
C LEU A 88 -15.04 6.70 0.42
N HIS A 89 -14.16 7.51 -0.13
CA HIS A 89 -14.22 8.97 -0.10
C HIS A 89 -14.26 9.53 -1.53
N GLY A 90 -15.44 9.86 -2.00
CA GLY A 90 -15.68 10.08 -3.44
C GLY A 90 -15.42 8.78 -4.19
N GLU A 91 -14.52 8.80 -5.16
CA GLU A 91 -14.09 7.63 -5.93
C GLU A 91 -12.80 6.98 -5.37
N ARG A 92 -12.19 7.58 -4.35
CA ARG A 92 -10.95 7.10 -3.74
C ARG A 92 -11.26 6.17 -2.59
N MET A 93 -10.50 5.10 -2.48
CA MET A 93 -10.56 4.22 -1.31
C MET A 93 -9.39 4.50 -0.38
N ILE A 94 -9.68 4.69 0.90
CA ILE A 94 -8.71 4.93 1.95
C ILE A 94 -8.70 3.72 2.87
N PHE A 95 -7.54 3.12 3.06
CA PHE A 95 -7.30 1.98 3.94
C PHE A 95 -6.50 2.44 5.15
N GLY A 96 -7.04 2.22 6.36
CA GLY A 96 -6.38 2.54 7.61
C GLY A 96 -5.39 1.45 8.01
N TYR A 97 -4.18 1.85 8.35
CA TYR A 97 -3.11 0.95 8.79
C TYR A 97 -2.74 1.18 10.25
N HIS A 98 -2.54 0.11 10.95
CA HIS A 98 -2.29 0.11 12.39
C HIS A 98 -0.86 -0.35 12.70
N ASP A 99 -0.36 0.03 13.86
CA ASP A 99 0.88 -0.50 14.41
C ASP A 99 0.66 -1.84 15.15
N LYS A 100 1.75 -2.37 15.74
CA LYS A 100 1.72 -3.61 16.52
C LYS A 100 0.85 -3.53 17.78
N ASP A 101 0.57 -2.32 18.28
CA ASP A 101 -0.22 -2.04 19.48
C ASP A 101 -1.69 -1.73 19.14
N GLY A 102 -2.04 -1.71 17.85
CA GLY A 102 -3.39 -1.53 17.34
C GLY A 102 -3.81 -0.06 17.17
N PHE A 103 -2.88 0.88 17.24
CA PHE A 103 -3.15 2.30 16.96
C PHE A 103 -3.14 2.56 15.46
N LEU A 104 -4.09 3.37 14.99
CA LEU A 104 -4.13 3.83 13.61
C LEU A 104 -3.02 4.87 13.40
N VAL A 105 -1.97 4.48 12.67
CA VAL A 105 -0.74 5.26 12.49
C VAL A 105 -0.43 5.60 11.04
N GLY A 106 -1.11 4.97 10.09
CA GLY A 106 -0.91 5.22 8.66
C GLY A 106 -2.17 5.00 7.84
N ALA A 107 -2.17 5.49 6.63
CA ALA A 107 -3.22 5.26 5.66
C ALA A 107 -2.65 5.10 4.26
N LYS A 108 -3.31 4.25 3.45
CA LYS A 108 -3.04 4.08 2.02
C LYS A 108 -4.28 4.48 1.25
N THR A 109 -4.12 5.41 0.33
CA THR A 109 -5.20 5.86 -0.55
C THR A 109 -4.99 5.28 -1.94
N ARG A 110 -6.04 4.72 -2.51
CA ARG A 110 -6.07 4.23 -3.89
C ARG A 110 -7.05 5.05 -4.71
N THR A 111 -6.59 5.54 -5.86
CA THR A 111 -7.44 6.23 -6.83
C THR A 111 -8.11 5.24 -7.80
N PRO A 112 -9.13 5.67 -8.57
CA PRO A 112 -9.71 4.88 -9.66
C PRO A 112 -8.67 4.43 -10.70
N GLU A 113 -7.69 5.28 -10.99
CA GLU A 113 -6.58 5.05 -11.93
C GLU A 113 -5.53 4.07 -11.40
N LYS A 114 -5.77 3.49 -10.21
CA LYS A 114 -4.87 2.57 -9.50
C LYS A 114 -3.56 3.22 -9.04
N GLU A 115 -3.55 4.52 -8.83
CA GLU A 115 -2.45 5.18 -8.13
C GLU A 115 -2.57 4.99 -6.62
N PHE A 116 -1.42 4.92 -5.95
CA PHE A 116 -1.34 4.70 -4.51
C PHE A 116 -0.56 5.82 -3.82
N PHE A 117 -1.13 6.30 -2.72
CA PHE A 117 -0.49 7.30 -1.86
C PHE A 117 -0.53 6.80 -0.42
N THR A 118 0.59 6.95 0.28
CA THR A 118 0.68 6.61 1.70
C THR A 118 0.84 7.88 2.55
N SER A 119 0.33 7.84 3.78
CA SER A 119 0.46 8.91 4.75
C SER A 119 0.64 8.36 6.17
N GLY A 120 1.16 9.17 7.08
CA GLY A 120 1.44 8.78 8.46
C GLY A 120 2.77 8.03 8.63
N ALA A 121 2.93 7.34 9.75
CA ALA A 121 4.13 6.57 10.12
C ALA A 121 4.13 5.20 9.44
N TRP A 122 4.33 5.19 8.12
CA TRP A 122 4.22 3.99 7.29
C TRP A 122 5.19 2.87 7.68
N SER A 123 6.38 3.21 8.17
CA SER A 123 7.38 2.24 8.67
C SER A 123 6.86 1.42 9.85
N ASP A 124 5.99 1.99 10.65
CA ASP A 124 5.54 1.41 11.92
C ASP A 124 4.31 0.53 11.73
N THR A 125 3.71 0.56 10.54
CA THR A 125 2.51 -0.23 10.23
C THR A 125 2.82 -1.71 10.12
N VAL A 126 1.89 -2.54 10.62
CA VAL A 126 1.86 -3.99 10.39
C VAL A 126 1.05 -4.32 9.12
N LEU A 127 0.82 -5.61 8.83
CA LEU A 127 -0.01 -6.02 7.70
C LEU A 127 -1.42 -5.44 7.82
N PHE A 128 -2.05 -5.11 6.70
CA PHE A 128 -3.42 -4.62 6.68
C PHE A 128 -4.39 -5.63 7.30
N GLY A 129 -5.13 -5.20 8.31
CA GLY A 129 -6.07 -6.06 9.05
C GLY A 129 -5.44 -6.91 10.16
N GLN A 130 -4.12 -6.90 10.34
CA GLN A 130 -3.46 -7.74 11.36
C GLN A 130 -3.90 -7.40 12.78
N ASN A 131 -4.18 -6.14 13.06
CA ASN A 131 -4.65 -5.66 14.37
C ASN A 131 -6.05 -6.17 14.76
N LEU A 132 -6.81 -6.71 13.81
CA LEU A 132 -8.19 -7.19 14.05
C LEU A 132 -8.25 -8.57 14.69
N PHE A 133 -7.16 -9.32 14.63
CA PHE A 133 -7.16 -10.72 15.01
C PHE A 133 -6.17 -10.99 16.15
N PRO A 134 -6.58 -11.77 17.16
CA PRO A 134 -5.71 -12.14 18.26
C PRO A 134 -4.55 -13.01 17.76
N LYS A 135 -3.44 -12.99 18.50
CA LYS A 135 -2.31 -13.87 18.25
C LYS A 135 -2.72 -15.33 18.49
N GLY A 136 -2.20 -16.23 17.67
CA GLY A 136 -2.52 -17.64 17.72
C GLY A 136 -3.66 -18.01 16.77
N GLY A 137 -3.96 -19.29 16.64
CA GLY A 137 -4.92 -19.84 15.68
C GLY A 137 -4.26 -20.81 14.73
N LYS A 138 -5.08 -21.56 13.96
CA LYS A 138 -4.56 -22.59 13.05
C LYS A 138 -4.23 -22.05 11.67
N TYR A 139 -4.96 -21.04 11.21
CA TYR A 139 -4.89 -20.56 9.84
C TYR A 139 -5.01 -19.03 9.80
N ILE A 140 -4.36 -18.43 8.83
CA ILE A 140 -4.50 -17.05 8.42
C ILE A 140 -4.53 -17.03 6.90
N THR A 141 -5.43 -16.25 6.32
CA THR A 141 -5.45 -15.97 4.88
C THR A 141 -4.65 -14.72 4.63
N ILE A 142 -3.69 -14.78 3.71
CA ILE A 142 -2.88 -13.63 3.28
C ILE A 142 -3.22 -13.33 1.83
N THR A 143 -3.50 -12.08 1.53
CA THR A 143 -3.82 -11.59 0.19
C THR A 143 -2.79 -10.55 -0.26
N GLU A 144 -2.71 -10.30 -1.56
CA GLU A 144 -1.81 -9.29 -2.13
C GLU A 144 -2.35 -7.87 -1.97
N GLY A 145 -3.68 -7.69 -1.96
CA GLY A 145 -4.32 -6.40 -1.94
C GLY A 145 -5.38 -6.25 -0.86
N GLU A 146 -5.60 -5.01 -0.44
CA GLU A 146 -6.57 -4.67 0.61
C GLU A 146 -8.00 -5.04 0.21
N TYR A 147 -8.39 -4.83 -1.04
CA TYR A 147 -9.71 -5.22 -1.53
C TYR A 147 -9.92 -6.74 -1.49
N ASP A 148 -8.87 -7.50 -1.77
CA ASP A 148 -8.93 -8.96 -1.72
C ASP A 148 -9.06 -9.43 -0.28
N ALA A 149 -8.40 -8.76 0.67
CA ALA A 149 -8.58 -9.03 2.09
C ALA A 149 -10.02 -8.77 2.56
N LEU A 150 -10.60 -7.63 2.17
CA LEU A 150 -12.00 -7.32 2.50
C LEU A 150 -12.97 -8.36 1.92
N SER A 151 -12.78 -8.71 0.65
CA SER A 151 -13.63 -9.67 -0.06
C SER A 151 -13.51 -11.07 0.55
N ALA A 152 -12.28 -11.56 0.77
CA ALA A 152 -12.02 -12.86 1.36
C ALA A 152 -12.58 -12.96 2.79
N TYR A 153 -12.39 -11.93 3.62
CA TYR A 153 -12.97 -11.88 4.95
C TYR A 153 -14.50 -12.03 4.92
N GLN A 154 -15.16 -11.27 4.07
CA GLN A 154 -16.62 -11.34 3.91
C GLN A 154 -17.07 -12.70 3.39
N MET A 155 -16.39 -13.27 2.38
CA MET A 155 -16.70 -14.59 1.83
C MET A 155 -16.50 -15.71 2.86
N LEU A 156 -15.58 -15.56 3.79
CA LEU A 156 -15.36 -16.47 4.90
C LEU A 156 -16.30 -16.23 6.09
N GLY A 157 -17.41 -15.51 5.87
CA GLY A 157 -18.44 -15.26 6.87
C GLY A 157 -18.06 -14.24 7.93
N SER A 158 -17.12 -13.37 7.63
CA SER A 158 -16.63 -12.29 8.53
C SER A 158 -16.12 -12.80 9.89
N LYS A 159 -15.51 -13.98 9.88
CA LYS A 159 -15.12 -14.69 11.11
C LYS A 159 -13.63 -15.06 11.14
N TYR A 160 -13.07 -15.42 10.00
CA TYR A 160 -11.70 -15.97 9.95
C TYR A 160 -10.67 -14.87 9.63
N PRO A 161 -9.43 -15.01 10.17
CA PRO A 161 -8.38 -14.03 9.94
C PRO A 161 -8.01 -13.91 8.47
N VAL A 162 -8.08 -12.68 7.96
CA VAL A 162 -7.58 -12.31 6.63
C VAL A 162 -6.76 -11.03 6.74
N VAL A 163 -5.58 -11.03 6.17
CA VAL A 163 -4.67 -9.89 6.12
C VAL A 163 -4.17 -9.66 4.71
N SER A 164 -3.69 -8.46 4.44
CA SER A 164 -3.04 -8.16 3.18
C SER A 164 -1.61 -7.69 3.42
N ILE A 165 -0.72 -8.00 2.48
CA ILE A 165 0.58 -7.34 2.40
C ILE A 165 0.41 -5.85 2.10
N LYS A 166 1.48 -5.07 2.36
CA LYS A 166 1.44 -3.59 2.21
C LYS A 166 1.72 -3.15 0.78
#